data_c59dcf87a6ee651aab0a9893f183b2df
#
_entry.id   c59dcf87a6ee651aab0a9893f183b2df
#
_cell.length_a   1.000
_cell.length_b   1.000
_cell.length_c   1.000
_cell.angle_alpha   90.00
_cell.angle_beta   90.00
_cell.angle_gamma   90.00
#
_symmetry.space_group_name_H-M   'P 1'
#
loop_
_entity.id
_entity.type
_entity.pdbx_description
1 polymer ?
#
loop_
_entity_poly.entity_id
_entity_poly.type
_entity_poly.pdbx_seq_one_letter_code
_entity_poly.pdbx_strand_id
1 'polypeptide(L)'
;MKNGTYKYALEMMVPLGKRRGLLELKVSNNKVGGFLTMFTQRLPLETAILNGTELSFTGEMKTLMYPMKYNATGTIDRNALELSFNTDKGVFPATGEVLKGESL
;
A
#
# COMPACT_ATOMS: atom_id res chain seq x y z
N MET A 1 8.11 13.35 -1.53
CA MET A 1 7.19 13.69 -0.44
C MET A 1 7.96 14.21 0.76
N LYS A 2 7.33 15.05 1.54
CA LYS A 2 7.96 15.55 2.75
C LYS A 2 8.05 14.47 3.82
N ASN A 3 9.04 14.59 4.70
CA ASN A 3 9.13 13.72 5.86
C ASN A 3 7.85 13.76 6.66
N GLY A 4 7.42 12.62 7.14
CA GLY A 4 6.21 12.52 7.95
C GLY A 4 5.55 11.17 7.83
N THR A 5 4.44 11.03 8.49
CA THR A 5 3.63 9.82 8.46
C THR A 5 2.35 10.09 7.69
N TYR A 6 2.04 9.21 6.74
CA TYR A 6 0.87 9.34 5.87
C TYR A 6 0.05 8.07 5.96
N LYS A 7 -1.25 8.23 6.10
CA LYS A 7 -2.17 7.09 6.15
C LYS A 7 -3.18 7.23 5.02
N TYR A 8 -3.36 6.16 4.27
CA TYR A 8 -4.27 6.12 3.12
C TYR A 8 -5.28 5.02 3.31
N ALA A 9 -6.55 5.36 3.16
CA ALA A 9 -7.60 4.35 3.08
C ALA A 9 -7.55 3.73 1.68
N LEU A 10 -7.39 2.42 1.62
CA LEU A 10 -7.23 1.70 0.35
C LEU A 10 -8.50 0.99 -0.06
N GLU A 11 -8.71 0.92 -1.37
CA GLU A 11 -9.67 0.01 -1.97
C GLU A 11 -8.95 -0.80 -3.05
N MET A 12 -8.90 -2.10 -2.85
CA MET A 12 -8.30 -3.03 -3.82
C MET A 12 -9.39 -3.78 -4.55
N MET A 13 -9.29 -3.82 -5.87
CA MET A 13 -10.24 -4.57 -6.70
C MET A 13 -9.71 -5.99 -6.88
N VAL A 14 -10.44 -6.96 -6.37
CA VAL A 14 -10.11 -8.39 -6.53
C VAL A 14 -11.28 -9.08 -7.22
N PRO A 15 -11.09 -10.32 -7.72
CA PRO A 15 -12.16 -10.99 -8.49
C PRO A 15 -13.51 -11.08 -7.79
N LEU A 16 -13.52 -11.18 -6.47
CA LEU A 16 -14.76 -11.30 -5.71
C LEU A 16 -15.29 -9.97 -5.20
N GLY A 17 -14.77 -8.84 -5.69
CA GLY A 17 -15.24 -7.52 -5.31
C GLY A 17 -14.16 -6.63 -4.75
N LYS A 18 -14.56 -5.62 -3.99
CA LYS A 18 -13.63 -4.68 -3.40
C LYS A 18 -13.20 -5.15 -2.02
N ARG A 19 -11.93 -4.91 -1.71
CA ARG A 19 -11.40 -5.11 -0.35
C ARG A 19 -10.83 -3.80 0.15
N ARG A 20 -11.18 -3.44 1.36
CA ARG A 20 -10.68 -2.23 1.99
C ARG A 20 -9.49 -2.52 2.85
N GLY A 21 -8.57 -1.57 2.90
CA GLY A 21 -7.38 -1.70 3.72
C GLY A 21 -6.84 -0.34 4.11
N LEU A 22 -5.66 -0.36 4.67
CA LEU A 22 -4.98 0.84 5.14
C LEU A 22 -3.51 0.73 4.76
N LEU A 23 -2.98 1.80 4.17
CA LEU A 23 -1.54 1.89 3.94
C LEU A 23 -0.99 2.99 4.84
N GLU A 24 -0.04 2.63 5.69
CA GLU A 24 0.65 3.57 6.56
C GLU A 24 2.06 3.72 6.04
N LEU A 25 2.44 4.94 5.67
CA LEU A 25 3.79 5.24 5.18
C LEU A 25 4.49 6.20 6.11
N LYS A 26 5.75 5.92 6.38
CA LYS A 26 6.64 6.84 7.07
C LYS A 26 7.76 7.21 6.12
N VAL A 27 7.87 8.50 5.82
CA VAL A 27 8.89 9.04 4.93
C VAL A 27 9.90 9.79 5.78
N SER A 28 11.17 9.43 5.66
CA SER A 28 12.24 10.05 6.44
C SER A 28 13.53 10.05 5.62
N ASN A 29 14.01 11.24 5.27
CA ASN A 29 15.30 11.41 4.57
C ASN A 29 15.43 10.54 3.33
N ASN A 30 14.41 10.58 2.45
CA ASN A 30 14.35 9.79 1.21
C ASN A 30 14.21 8.29 1.42
N LYS A 31 13.95 7.86 2.64
CA LYS A 31 13.64 6.47 2.94
C LYS A 31 12.17 6.36 3.24
N VAL A 32 11.58 5.24 2.85
CA VAL A 32 10.17 4.98 3.10
C VAL A 32 10.01 3.60 3.70
N GLY A 33 9.09 3.51 4.64
CA GLY A 33 8.71 2.27 5.27
C GLY A 33 7.28 2.36 5.76
N GLY A 34 6.79 1.33 6.41
CA GLY A 34 5.46 1.37 6.97
C GLY A 34 4.78 0.03 6.98
N PHE A 35 3.46 0.07 6.92
CA PHE A 35 2.63 -1.12 7.06
C PHE A 35 1.46 -1.09 6.11
N LEU A 36 1.11 -2.26 5.60
CA LEU A 36 -0.11 -2.49 4.85
C LEU A 36 -1.05 -3.32 5.72
N THR A 37 -2.26 -2.81 5.94
CA THR A 37 -3.31 -3.57 6.62
C THR A 37 -4.32 -4.01 5.58
N MET A 38 -4.46 -5.31 5.41
CA MET A 38 -5.36 -5.90 4.43
C MET A 38 -5.74 -7.29 4.90
N PHE A 39 -6.97 -7.72 4.66
CA PHE A 39 -7.45 -9.05 5.10
C PHE A 39 -7.22 -9.27 6.59
N THR A 40 -7.51 -8.26 7.41
CA THR A 40 -7.37 -8.29 8.87
C THR A 40 -5.92 -8.49 9.37
N GLN A 41 -4.93 -8.28 8.50
CA GLN A 41 -3.52 -8.41 8.84
C GLN A 41 -2.82 -7.07 8.67
N ARG A 42 -1.92 -6.76 9.59
CA ARG A 42 -1.05 -5.59 9.50
C ARG A 42 0.35 -6.09 9.18
N LEU A 43 0.82 -5.82 7.97
CA LEU A 43 2.05 -6.39 7.44
C LEU A 43 3.07 -5.29 7.19
N PRO A 44 4.34 -5.51 7.59
CA PRO A 44 5.38 -4.53 7.26
C PRO A 44 5.64 -4.50 5.76
N LEU A 45 5.95 -3.32 5.25
CA LEU A 45 6.38 -3.18 3.87
C LEU A 45 7.82 -3.64 3.75
N GLU A 46 8.08 -4.51 2.78
CA GLU A 46 9.43 -4.98 2.49
C GLU A 46 9.93 -4.28 1.24
N THR A 47 11.22 -3.98 1.19
CA THR A 47 11.86 -3.38 0.03
C THR A 47 11.06 -2.19 -0.51
N ALA A 48 10.69 -1.29 0.38
CA ALA A 48 9.90 -0.12 -0.02
C ALA A 48 10.82 0.96 -0.58
N ILE A 49 10.45 1.49 -1.74
CA ILE A 49 11.21 2.52 -2.43
C ILE A 49 10.25 3.61 -2.87
N LEU A 50 10.62 4.85 -2.58
CA LEU A 50 9.89 6.01 -3.06
C LEU A 50 10.85 6.87 -3.88
N ASN A 51 10.55 7.01 -5.16
CA ASN A 51 11.36 7.77 -6.10
C ASN A 51 10.47 8.85 -6.73
N GLY A 52 10.57 10.08 -6.19
CA GLY A 52 9.66 11.14 -6.61
C GLY A 52 8.23 10.79 -6.22
N THR A 53 7.38 10.57 -7.22
CA THR A 53 5.99 10.16 -7.00
C THR A 53 5.76 8.68 -7.25
N GLU A 54 6.81 7.93 -7.54
CA GLU A 54 6.70 6.50 -7.80
C GLU A 54 7.01 5.72 -6.53
N LEU A 55 6.08 4.87 -6.13
CA LEU A 55 6.20 4.03 -4.94
C LEU A 55 6.22 2.57 -5.36
N SER A 56 7.12 1.81 -4.76
CA SER A 56 7.10 0.36 -4.89
C SER A 56 7.42 -0.29 -3.56
N PHE A 57 6.81 -1.43 -3.32
CA PHE A 57 7.12 -2.24 -2.15
C PHE A 57 6.68 -3.67 -2.40
N THR A 58 7.23 -4.57 -1.60
CA THR A 58 6.90 -5.98 -1.69
C THR A 58 6.41 -6.47 -0.34
N GLY A 59 5.85 -7.66 -0.34
CA GLY A 59 5.40 -8.29 0.89
C GLY A 59 4.68 -9.59 0.61
N GLU A 60 4.14 -10.16 1.67
CA GLU A 60 3.38 -11.40 1.58
C GLU A 60 2.10 -11.24 2.40
N MET A 61 0.98 -11.51 1.76
CA MET A 61 -0.32 -11.51 2.44
C MET A 61 -0.79 -12.94 2.62
N LYS A 62 -1.40 -13.22 3.76
CA LYS A 62 -2.04 -14.50 3.97
C LYS A 62 -3.51 -14.37 3.59
N THR A 63 -3.94 -15.20 2.67
CA THR A 63 -5.35 -15.30 2.33
C THR A 63 -5.96 -16.50 3.06
N LEU A 64 -7.25 -16.74 2.85
CA LEU A 64 -7.91 -17.86 3.49
C LEU A 64 -7.33 -19.22 3.08
N MET A 65 -6.69 -19.29 1.92
CA MET A 65 -6.26 -20.57 1.35
C MET A 65 -4.74 -20.73 1.28
N TYR A 66 -3.99 -19.65 1.09
CA TYR A 66 -2.55 -19.74 0.88
C TYR A 66 -1.89 -18.36 1.07
N PRO A 67 -0.60 -18.35 1.38
CA PRO A 67 0.16 -17.09 1.38
C PRO A 67 0.33 -16.60 -0.06
N MET A 68 0.23 -15.29 -0.24
CA MET A 68 0.34 -14.66 -1.54
C MET A 68 1.40 -13.57 -1.51
N LYS A 69 2.47 -13.77 -2.26
CA LYS A 69 3.50 -12.75 -2.41
C LYS A 69 3.03 -11.72 -3.42
N TYR A 70 3.36 -10.46 -3.16
CA TYR A 70 2.98 -9.38 -4.06
C TYR A 70 4.12 -8.42 -4.26
N ASN A 71 4.05 -7.71 -5.38
CA ASN A 71 4.90 -6.58 -5.70
C ASN A 71 3.96 -5.44 -6.08
N ALA A 72 3.92 -4.40 -5.25
CA ALA A 72 3.05 -3.26 -5.49
C ALA A 72 3.85 -2.12 -6.09
N THR A 73 3.34 -1.55 -7.16
CA THR A 73 3.95 -0.40 -7.82
C THR A 73 2.87 0.59 -8.20
N GLY A 74 3.23 1.87 -8.21
CA GLY A 74 2.29 2.89 -8.62
C GLY A 74 2.76 4.29 -8.29
N THR A 75 1.80 5.21 -8.28
CA THR A 75 2.07 6.61 -8.02
C THR A 75 1.39 7.06 -6.75
N ILE A 76 2.01 8.00 -6.08
CA ILE A 76 1.52 8.50 -4.80
C ILE A 76 1.82 9.98 -4.67
N ASP A 77 0.88 10.71 -4.08
CA ASP A 77 1.13 12.03 -3.55
C ASP A 77 0.53 12.11 -2.16
N ARG A 78 0.61 13.26 -1.52
CA ARG A 78 0.13 13.40 -0.15
C ARG A 78 -1.39 13.27 0.00
N ASN A 79 -2.13 13.29 -1.10
CA ASN A 79 -3.60 13.23 -1.06
C ASN A 79 -4.15 11.88 -1.46
N ALA A 80 -3.50 11.22 -2.43
CA ALA A 80 -4.06 10.01 -3.02
C ALA A 80 -2.95 9.13 -3.59
N LEU A 81 -3.30 7.89 -3.91
CA LEU A 81 -2.38 6.97 -4.56
C LEU A 81 -3.14 6.01 -5.47
N GLU A 82 -2.40 5.47 -6.43
CA GLU A 82 -2.86 4.40 -7.30
C GLU A 82 -1.77 3.35 -7.36
N LEU A 83 -2.12 2.12 -7.05
CA LEU A 83 -1.17 1.02 -7.01
C LEU A 83 -1.69 -0.16 -7.83
N SER A 84 -0.75 -0.95 -8.34
CA SER A 84 -1.04 -2.26 -8.91
C SER A 84 -0.32 -3.30 -8.07
N PHE A 85 -1.08 -4.24 -7.54
CA PHE A 85 -0.51 -5.35 -6.79
C PHE A 85 -0.32 -6.53 -7.74
N ASN A 86 0.93 -6.79 -8.08
CA ASN A 86 1.28 -7.89 -8.97
C ASN A 86 1.51 -9.14 -8.14
N THR A 87 0.75 -10.18 -8.42
CA THR A 87 0.83 -11.43 -7.68
C THR A 87 0.87 -12.61 -8.66
N ASP A 88 1.15 -13.80 -8.15
CA ASP A 88 1.08 -15.01 -8.97
C ASP A 88 -0.35 -15.39 -9.35
N LYS A 89 -1.35 -14.73 -8.78
CA LYS A 89 -2.76 -14.96 -9.11
C LYS A 89 -3.36 -13.85 -9.96
N GLY A 90 -2.56 -12.88 -10.38
CA GLY A 90 -3.02 -11.78 -11.21
C GLY A 90 -2.59 -10.43 -10.70
N VAL A 91 -3.09 -9.40 -11.38
CA VAL A 91 -2.80 -8.01 -11.05
C VAL A 91 -4.06 -7.39 -10.47
N PHE A 92 -3.96 -6.85 -9.27
CA PHE A 92 -5.10 -6.24 -8.60
C PHE A 92 -4.86 -4.74 -8.44
N PRO A 93 -5.66 -3.91 -9.11
CA PRO A 93 -5.52 -2.45 -8.94
C PRO A 93 -6.06 -2.01 -7.59
N ALA A 94 -5.45 -0.98 -7.04
CA ALA A 94 -5.89 -0.38 -5.79
C ALA A 94 -5.78 1.13 -5.87
N THR A 95 -6.70 1.80 -5.21
CA THR A 95 -6.65 3.25 -5.06
C THR A 95 -6.70 3.58 -3.58
N GLY A 96 -6.20 4.75 -3.23
CA GLY A 96 -6.22 5.19 -1.84
C GLY A 96 -6.37 6.68 -1.74
N GLU A 97 -6.95 7.11 -0.62
CA GLU A 97 -7.09 8.52 -0.29
C GLU A 97 -6.55 8.75 1.11
N VAL A 98 -5.85 9.86 1.28
CA VAL A 98 -5.27 10.19 2.58
C VAL A 98 -6.39 10.38 3.61
N LEU A 99 -6.17 9.84 4.80
CA LEU A 99 -7.10 10.02 5.90
C LEU A 99 -6.89 11.39 6.51
N LYS A 100 -7.89 12.24 6.40
CA LYS A 100 -7.85 13.59 6.93
C LYS A 100 -8.11 13.57 8.42
N GLY A 101 -7.45 14.48 9.13
CA GLY A 101 -7.57 14.55 10.57
C GLY A 101 -6.54 13.73 11.31
N GLU A 102 -5.93 12.76 10.66
CA GLU A 102 -4.90 11.93 11.27
C GLU A 102 -3.57 12.65 11.37
N SER A 103 -3.33 13.58 10.47
CA SER A 103 -2.08 14.30 10.39
C SER A 103 -2.03 15.54 11.28
N LEU A 104 -3.06 15.79 12.01
CA LEU A 104 -3.16 17.00 12.83
C LEU A 104 -2.61 16.83 14.24
#